data_e4784ba5891446b27445bf978cf036ad
#
_entry.id   e4784ba5891446b27445bf978cf036ad
#
_cell.length_a   1.000
_cell.length_b   1.000
_cell.length_c   1.000
_cell.angle_alpha   90.00
_cell.angle_beta   90.00
_cell.angle_gamma   90.00
#
_symmetry.space_group_name_H-M   'P 1'
#
loop_
_entity.id
_entity.type
_entity.pdbx_description
1 polymer ?
#
loop_
_entity_poly.entity_id
_entity_poly.type
_entity_poly.pdbx_seq_one_letter_code
_entity_poly.pdbx_strand_id
1 'polypeptide(L)'
;IEGYGGQEASFGTVPEEAVEATGTPIRIGMINQEDTPLGSFPELRLAVEAGVEWINTELGGVDGHPLELDACITNFSVERSQACAQQMVGDDVVAVLGGIDITSNGSIPVLEQNDLPYVGGIPINLDEERSPISFQFSGGTPGAFTAFAWYAAEVLHAEHIAVVYAEYPPIQTAAQDYGVTVAE
;
A
#
# COMPACT_ATOMS: atom_id res chain seq x y z
N ILE A 1 8.08 14.57 -19.46
CA ILE A 1 7.06 13.53 -19.53
C ILE A 1 5.79 14.23 -20.02
N GLU A 2 5.70 14.46 -21.34
CA GLU A 2 4.48 14.92 -21.99
C GLU A 2 3.55 13.71 -22.12
N GLY A 3 2.43 13.71 -21.39
CA GLY A 3 1.42 12.66 -21.55
C GLY A 3 0.48 12.43 -20.39
N TYR A 4 0.75 12.93 -19.22
CA TYR A 4 -0.27 13.06 -18.21
C TYR A 4 -1.01 14.36 -18.45
N GLY A 5 -2.15 14.27 -19.14
CA GLY A 5 -3.05 15.38 -19.40
C GLY A 5 -3.33 16.11 -18.11
N GLY A 6 -2.95 17.40 -18.08
CA GLY A 6 -3.00 18.23 -16.89
C GLY A 6 -4.37 18.41 -16.30
N GLN A 7 -4.79 17.46 -15.49
CA GLN A 7 -5.50 17.82 -14.29
C GLN A 7 -4.40 18.30 -13.35
N GLU A 8 -4.31 19.62 -13.16
CA GLU A 8 -3.68 20.15 -11.95
C GLU A 8 -4.28 19.35 -10.81
N ALA A 9 -3.43 18.55 -10.14
CA ALA A 9 -3.84 17.92 -8.92
C ALA A 9 -4.23 19.08 -8.02
N SER A 10 -5.52 19.28 -7.84
CA SER A 10 -6.07 20.21 -6.88
C SER A 10 -5.76 19.63 -5.50
N PHE A 11 -4.50 19.78 -5.09
CA PHE A 11 -4.21 19.78 -3.68
C PHE A 11 -5.01 20.98 -3.15
N GLY A 12 -6.01 20.70 -2.30
CA GLY A 12 -6.80 21.74 -1.71
C GLY A 12 -5.88 22.85 -1.20
N THR A 13 -6.25 24.08 -1.39
CA THR A 13 -5.45 25.22 -0.94
C THR A 13 -5.16 25.03 0.53
N VAL A 14 -3.86 24.89 0.87
CA VAL A 14 -3.44 24.90 2.27
C VAL A 14 -3.90 26.21 2.88
N PRO A 15 -4.70 26.20 3.98
CA PRO A 15 -5.15 27.42 4.62
C PRO A 15 -3.97 28.28 5.07
N GLU A 16 -4.11 29.61 5.05
CA GLU A 16 -3.08 30.53 5.57
C GLU A 16 -2.93 30.43 7.09
N GLU A 17 -3.99 30.07 7.79
CA GLU A 17 -4.03 29.81 9.23
C GLU A 17 -4.54 28.39 9.47
N ALA A 18 -4.09 27.76 10.56
CA ALA A 18 -4.53 26.44 10.96
C ALA A 18 -6.06 26.39 11.12
N VAL A 19 -6.68 25.36 10.55
CA VAL A 19 -8.13 25.12 10.63
C VAL A 19 -8.35 23.73 11.22
N GLU A 20 -9.05 23.66 12.35
CA GLU A 20 -9.43 22.39 12.97
C GLU A 20 -10.72 21.83 12.35
N ALA A 21 -10.72 20.55 12.04
CA ALA A 21 -11.89 19.85 11.55
C ALA A 21 -12.88 19.57 12.70
N THR A 22 -14.18 19.86 12.50
CA THR A 22 -15.20 19.74 13.55
C THR A 22 -16.42 18.92 13.14
N GLY A 23 -16.44 18.39 11.91
CA GLY A 23 -17.54 17.57 11.38
C GLY A 23 -17.59 16.17 11.99
N THR A 24 -18.48 15.33 11.49
CA THR A 24 -18.52 13.89 11.83
C THR A 24 -17.29 13.19 11.25
N PRO A 25 -16.56 12.38 11.99
CA PRO A 25 -15.38 11.69 11.50
C PRO A 25 -15.62 10.83 10.26
N ILE A 26 -14.66 10.85 9.34
CA ILE A 26 -14.56 9.91 8.23
C ILE A 26 -13.56 8.83 8.65
N ARG A 27 -14.00 7.57 8.72
CA ARG A 27 -13.15 6.46 9.13
C ARG A 27 -12.35 5.92 7.94
N ILE A 28 -11.05 5.81 8.10
CA ILE A 28 -10.12 5.20 7.14
C ILE A 28 -9.36 4.08 7.83
N GLY A 29 -9.11 2.99 7.10
CA GLY A 29 -8.33 1.87 7.61
C GLY A 29 -6.86 1.98 7.23
N MET A 30 -6.01 1.20 7.93
CA MET A 30 -4.65 0.90 7.50
C MET A 30 -4.29 -0.54 7.84
N ILE A 31 -3.71 -1.26 6.89
CA ILE A 31 -3.16 -2.59 7.12
C ILE A 31 -1.64 -2.51 6.93
N ASN A 32 -0.89 -2.87 7.98
CA ASN A 32 0.56 -2.78 7.99
C ASN A 32 1.21 -3.95 8.72
N GLN A 33 2.42 -4.34 8.29
CA GLN A 33 3.20 -5.39 8.92
C GLN A 33 4.12 -4.79 9.99
N GLU A 34 3.89 -5.21 11.23
CA GLU A 34 4.70 -4.84 12.39
C GLU A 34 4.91 -6.07 13.31
N ASP A 35 5.67 -5.90 14.37
CA ASP A 35 5.87 -6.88 15.46
C ASP A 35 6.35 -8.26 15.00
N THR A 36 7.22 -8.30 13.99
CA THR A 36 7.80 -9.54 13.48
C THR A 36 9.29 -9.38 13.13
N PRO A 37 10.13 -10.39 13.43
CA PRO A 37 11.54 -10.36 13.06
C PRO A 37 11.78 -10.49 11.54
N LEU A 38 10.75 -10.83 10.77
CA LEU A 38 10.82 -10.95 9.30
C LEU A 38 10.52 -9.63 8.56
N GLY A 39 10.53 -8.52 9.29
CA GLY A 39 10.30 -7.17 8.80
C GLY A 39 9.20 -6.49 9.59
N SER A 40 9.51 -5.38 10.20
CA SER A 40 8.60 -4.56 10.99
C SER A 40 8.71 -3.11 10.53
N PHE A 41 7.60 -2.52 10.13
CA PHE A 41 7.56 -1.21 9.46
C PHE A 41 6.62 -0.22 10.19
N PRO A 42 6.80 -0.01 11.51
CA PRO A 42 5.91 0.88 12.28
C PRO A 42 5.99 2.34 11.83
N GLU A 43 7.09 2.74 11.20
CA GLU A 43 7.28 4.09 10.67
C GLU A 43 6.24 4.48 9.63
N LEU A 44 5.69 3.54 8.87
CA LEU A 44 4.64 3.81 7.90
C LEU A 44 3.34 4.21 8.60
N ARG A 45 2.94 3.46 9.63
CA ARG A 45 1.76 3.78 10.43
C ARG A 45 1.93 5.10 11.17
N LEU A 46 3.09 5.32 11.80
CA LEU A 46 3.39 6.57 12.50
C LEU A 46 3.35 7.79 11.57
N ALA A 47 3.80 7.63 10.32
CA ALA A 47 3.73 8.69 9.33
C ALA A 47 2.27 8.99 8.93
N VAL A 48 1.42 7.95 8.78
CA VAL A 48 -0.01 8.12 8.49
C VAL A 48 -0.72 8.77 9.67
N GLU A 49 -0.46 8.35 10.91
CA GLU A 49 -1.00 8.95 12.12
C GLU A 49 -0.68 10.46 12.20
N ALA A 50 0.59 10.82 11.97
CA ALA A 50 1.02 12.22 11.94
C ALA A 50 0.35 13.00 10.79
N GLY A 51 0.18 12.39 9.63
CA GLY A 51 -0.52 12.99 8.50
C GLY A 51 -1.99 13.23 8.79
N VAL A 52 -2.66 12.28 9.41
CA VAL A 52 -4.06 12.39 9.85
C VAL A 52 -4.21 13.51 10.88
N GLU A 53 -3.34 13.56 11.88
CA GLU A 53 -3.32 14.63 12.87
C GLU A 53 -3.17 16.01 12.19
N TRP A 54 -2.20 16.14 11.29
CA TRP A 54 -1.98 17.38 10.55
C TRP A 54 -3.18 17.80 9.70
N ILE A 55 -3.79 16.86 8.97
CA ILE A 55 -5.00 17.11 8.18
C ILE A 55 -6.14 17.61 9.08
N ASN A 56 -6.31 17.01 10.25
CA ASN A 56 -7.40 17.35 11.17
C ASN A 56 -7.22 18.69 11.89
N THR A 57 -5.97 19.03 12.25
CA THR A 57 -5.67 20.21 13.08
C THR A 57 -5.28 21.45 12.28
N GLU A 58 -4.69 21.26 11.09
CA GLU A 58 -4.12 22.37 10.31
C GLU A 58 -4.88 22.63 9.01
N LEU A 59 -5.46 21.56 8.39
CA LEU A 59 -6.09 21.68 7.08
C LEU A 59 -7.62 21.69 7.12
N GLY A 60 -8.24 21.53 8.28
CA GLY A 60 -9.69 21.50 8.42
C GLY A 60 -10.33 20.17 8.04
N GLY A 61 -9.56 19.09 7.97
CA GLY A 61 -10.05 17.77 7.60
C GLY A 61 -10.39 17.64 6.10
N VAL A 62 -11.21 16.67 5.78
CA VAL A 62 -11.76 16.45 4.44
C VAL A 62 -13.17 17.05 4.38
N ASP A 63 -13.34 18.16 3.70
CA ASP A 63 -14.59 18.91 3.63
C ASP A 63 -15.17 19.27 5.02
N GLY A 64 -14.28 19.63 5.96
CA GLY A 64 -14.63 19.94 7.36
C GLY A 64 -14.77 18.73 8.29
N HIS A 65 -14.58 17.52 7.79
CA HIS A 65 -14.70 16.27 8.52
C HIS A 65 -13.31 15.76 8.93
N PRO A 66 -13.05 15.49 10.22
CA PRO A 66 -11.79 14.88 10.64
C PRO A 66 -11.68 13.43 10.13
N LEU A 67 -10.46 12.99 9.87
CA LEU A 67 -10.14 11.59 9.60
C LEU A 67 -9.95 10.84 10.92
N GLU A 68 -10.50 9.65 11.02
CA GLU A 68 -10.25 8.69 12.11
C GLU A 68 -9.56 7.45 11.53
N LEU A 69 -8.32 7.19 11.97
CA LEU A 69 -7.52 6.08 11.49
C LEU A 69 -7.75 4.83 12.34
N ASP A 70 -8.14 3.74 11.69
CA ASP A 70 -8.20 2.39 12.26
C ASP A 70 -7.04 1.57 11.69
N ALA A 71 -6.00 1.33 12.49
CA ALA A 71 -4.80 0.61 12.06
C ALA A 71 -4.81 -0.84 12.56
N CYS A 72 -4.57 -1.78 11.65
CA CYS A 72 -4.47 -3.21 11.97
C CYS A 72 -3.12 -3.79 11.53
N ILE A 73 -2.52 -4.57 12.43
CA ILE A 73 -1.18 -5.14 12.26
C ILE A 73 -1.26 -6.61 11.87
N THR A 74 -0.55 -7.01 10.81
CA THR A 74 -0.64 -8.36 10.23
C THR A 74 0.34 -9.38 10.82
N ASN A 75 1.38 -8.95 11.52
CA ASN A 75 2.40 -9.81 12.15
C ASN A 75 3.02 -10.87 11.23
N PHE A 76 3.10 -10.63 9.93
CA PHE A 76 3.54 -11.59 8.93
C PHE A 76 2.68 -12.88 8.88
N SER A 77 1.37 -12.74 8.99
CA SER A 77 0.41 -13.85 8.95
C SER A 77 -0.72 -13.58 7.98
N VAL A 78 -0.95 -14.52 7.05
CA VAL A 78 -2.04 -14.45 6.07
C VAL A 78 -3.40 -14.40 6.77
N GLU A 79 -3.59 -15.20 7.82
CA GLU A 79 -4.83 -15.24 8.61
C GLU A 79 -5.05 -13.91 9.35
N ARG A 80 -3.96 -13.28 9.83
CA ARG A 80 -4.05 -11.97 10.48
C ARG A 80 -4.33 -10.87 9.48
N SER A 81 -3.72 -10.90 8.30
CA SER A 81 -4.01 -9.99 7.19
C SER A 81 -5.49 -10.09 6.78
N GLN A 82 -6.01 -11.31 6.64
CA GLN A 82 -7.44 -11.54 6.38
C GLN A 82 -8.33 -10.97 7.50
N ALA A 83 -7.97 -11.21 8.76
CA ALA A 83 -8.73 -10.70 9.91
C ALA A 83 -8.72 -9.17 9.96
N CYS A 84 -7.58 -8.52 9.62
CA CYS A 84 -7.50 -7.07 9.50
C CYS A 84 -8.48 -6.55 8.45
N ALA A 85 -8.53 -7.14 7.27
CA ALA A 85 -9.48 -6.74 6.23
C ALA A 85 -10.94 -6.92 6.67
N GLN A 86 -11.26 -8.04 7.35
CA GLN A 86 -12.60 -8.26 7.91
C GLN A 86 -12.96 -7.21 8.97
N GLN A 87 -12.00 -6.81 9.79
CA GLN A 87 -12.17 -5.71 10.74
C GLN A 87 -12.51 -4.40 10.02
N MET A 88 -11.72 -4.01 9.01
CA MET A 88 -11.96 -2.78 8.23
C MET A 88 -13.37 -2.75 7.62
N VAL A 89 -13.81 -3.88 7.07
CA VAL A 89 -15.19 -4.03 6.54
C VAL A 89 -16.22 -3.89 7.66
N GLY A 90 -15.98 -4.50 8.83
CA GLY A 90 -16.90 -4.43 9.97
C GLY A 90 -16.98 -3.05 10.63
N ASP A 91 -15.93 -2.26 10.52
CA ASP A 91 -15.81 -0.92 11.09
C ASP A 91 -16.27 0.19 10.12
N ASP A 92 -16.81 -0.18 8.94
CA ASP A 92 -17.35 0.71 7.93
C ASP A 92 -16.36 1.81 7.48
N VAL A 93 -15.07 1.48 7.34
CA VAL A 93 -14.10 2.41 6.80
C VAL A 93 -14.36 2.67 5.31
N VAL A 94 -14.10 3.88 4.84
CA VAL A 94 -14.38 4.27 3.44
C VAL A 94 -13.27 3.85 2.46
N ALA A 95 -12.06 3.65 2.98
CA ALA A 95 -10.90 3.16 2.23
C ALA A 95 -9.88 2.59 3.19
N VAL A 96 -9.01 1.70 2.69
CA VAL A 96 -7.87 1.16 3.44
C VAL A 96 -6.58 1.68 2.83
N LEU A 97 -5.73 2.28 3.66
CA LEU A 97 -4.37 2.66 3.26
C LEU A 97 -3.47 1.43 3.33
N GLY A 98 -2.71 1.21 2.27
CA GLY A 98 -1.68 0.19 2.22
C GLY A 98 -0.41 0.65 2.94
N GLY A 99 0.12 -0.24 3.78
CA GLY A 99 1.48 -0.15 4.29
C GLY A 99 2.43 -1.06 3.50
N ILE A 100 3.24 -1.83 4.20
CA ILE A 100 3.90 -3.03 3.70
C ILE A 100 3.19 -4.22 4.35
N ASP A 101 2.59 -5.08 3.55
CA ASP A 101 2.00 -6.33 4.01
C ASP A 101 2.40 -7.47 3.06
N ILE A 102 3.45 -8.22 3.43
CA ILE A 102 3.93 -9.36 2.63
C ILE A 102 2.85 -10.46 2.54
N THR A 103 1.85 -10.41 3.41
CA THR A 103 0.75 -11.37 3.50
C THR A 103 -0.58 -10.84 2.96
N SER A 104 -0.55 -9.81 2.12
CA SER A 104 -1.73 -9.14 1.54
C SER A 104 -2.63 -10.06 0.69
N ASN A 105 -2.13 -11.23 0.29
CA ASN A 105 -2.97 -12.29 -0.27
C ASN A 105 -4.07 -12.78 0.70
N GLY A 106 -4.00 -12.42 1.99
CA GLY A 106 -5.07 -12.60 2.96
C GLY A 106 -6.10 -11.47 2.95
N SER A 107 -5.64 -10.22 2.89
CA SER A 107 -6.50 -9.02 2.98
C SER A 107 -7.17 -8.65 1.66
N ILE A 108 -6.44 -8.60 0.55
CA ILE A 108 -6.93 -8.09 -0.73
C ILE A 108 -8.20 -8.79 -1.21
N PRO A 109 -8.32 -10.14 -1.19
CA PRO A 109 -9.56 -10.81 -1.60
C PRO A 109 -10.78 -10.44 -0.76
N VAL A 110 -10.58 -10.14 0.54
CA VAL A 110 -11.68 -9.71 1.43
C VAL A 110 -12.12 -8.29 1.09
N LEU A 111 -11.18 -7.38 0.88
CA LEU A 111 -11.47 -6.00 0.50
C LEU A 111 -12.17 -5.95 -0.87
N GLU A 112 -11.70 -6.75 -1.85
CA GLU A 112 -12.29 -6.84 -3.18
C GLU A 112 -13.74 -7.35 -3.14
N GLN A 113 -14.03 -8.38 -2.33
CA GLN A 113 -15.39 -8.92 -2.17
C GLN A 113 -16.37 -7.91 -1.57
N ASN A 114 -15.87 -6.87 -0.91
CA ASN A 114 -16.67 -5.82 -0.28
C ASN A 114 -16.56 -4.47 -0.97
N ASP A 115 -15.95 -4.41 -2.17
CA ASP A 115 -15.73 -3.19 -2.95
C ASP A 115 -15.03 -2.08 -2.13
N LEU A 116 -14.18 -2.46 -1.15
CA LEU A 116 -13.49 -1.52 -0.28
C LEU A 116 -12.14 -1.13 -0.88
N PRO A 117 -11.95 0.15 -1.27
CA PRO A 117 -10.71 0.58 -1.93
C PRO A 117 -9.47 0.38 -1.06
N TYR A 118 -8.40 -0.14 -1.67
CA TYR A 118 -7.06 -0.26 -1.10
C TYR A 118 -6.12 0.72 -1.80
N VAL A 119 -5.59 1.70 -1.07
CA VAL A 119 -4.92 2.86 -1.65
C VAL A 119 -3.48 2.99 -1.15
N GLY A 120 -2.55 3.11 -2.06
CA GLY A 120 -1.12 3.25 -1.74
C GLY A 120 -0.47 1.95 -1.29
N GLY A 121 0.60 2.08 -0.52
CA GLY A 121 1.42 0.97 -0.08
C GLY A 121 2.59 0.67 -1.00
N ILE A 122 3.27 -0.43 -0.72
CA ILE A 122 4.36 -0.97 -1.54
C ILE A 122 3.93 -2.39 -1.94
N PRO A 123 3.40 -2.60 -3.16
CA PRO A 123 2.89 -3.90 -3.56
C PRO A 123 4.01 -4.94 -3.62
N ILE A 124 3.75 -6.08 -3.01
CA ILE A 124 4.68 -7.22 -2.97
C ILE A 124 4.06 -8.42 -3.66
N ASN A 125 2.74 -8.59 -3.54
CA ASN A 125 1.99 -9.69 -4.10
C ASN A 125 1.25 -9.29 -5.38
N LEU A 126 0.98 -10.27 -6.24
CA LEU A 126 0.18 -10.12 -7.45
C LEU A 126 -1.25 -9.64 -7.16
N ASP A 127 -1.82 -10.02 -6.02
CA ASP A 127 -3.19 -9.63 -5.66
C ASP A 127 -3.31 -8.11 -5.50
N GLU A 128 -2.28 -7.46 -4.91
CA GLU A 128 -2.24 -5.99 -4.81
C GLU A 128 -2.17 -5.28 -6.16
N GLU A 129 -1.64 -5.93 -7.18
CA GLU A 129 -1.49 -5.33 -8.52
C GLU A 129 -2.65 -5.62 -9.45
N ARG A 130 -3.31 -6.77 -9.27
CA ARG A 130 -4.36 -7.25 -10.17
C ARG A 130 -5.75 -6.89 -9.70
N SER A 131 -5.92 -6.63 -8.42
CA SER A 131 -7.23 -6.31 -7.85
C SER A 131 -7.76 -4.97 -8.36
N PRO A 132 -9.01 -4.92 -8.85
CA PRO A 132 -9.62 -3.71 -9.37
C PRO A 132 -9.87 -2.64 -8.30
N ILE A 133 -9.80 -3.00 -7.02
CA ILE A 133 -9.97 -2.06 -5.89
C ILE A 133 -8.62 -1.50 -5.39
N SER A 134 -7.50 -1.94 -5.96
CA SER A 134 -6.15 -1.57 -5.51
C SER A 134 -5.57 -0.44 -6.36
N PHE A 135 -5.22 0.66 -5.71
CA PHE A 135 -4.68 1.89 -6.33
C PHE A 135 -3.27 2.16 -5.81
N GLN A 136 -2.27 1.60 -6.48
CA GLN A 136 -0.88 1.63 -6.04
C GLN A 136 -0.12 2.87 -6.54
N PHE A 137 0.69 3.49 -5.67
CA PHE A 137 1.55 4.63 -6.01
C PHE A 137 2.98 4.21 -6.33
N SER A 138 3.35 2.99 -5.99
CA SER A 138 4.68 2.40 -6.18
C SER A 138 4.60 1.24 -7.17
N GLY A 139 5.65 1.05 -7.96
CA GLY A 139 5.80 -0.14 -8.78
C GLY A 139 6.13 -1.40 -7.97
N GLY A 140 6.42 -1.25 -6.68
CA GLY A 140 6.67 -2.37 -5.78
C GLY A 140 7.72 -3.37 -6.25
N THR A 141 7.54 -4.62 -5.84
CA THR A 141 8.40 -5.74 -6.23
C THR A 141 8.44 -5.96 -7.74
N PRO A 142 7.32 -5.95 -8.49
CA PRO A 142 7.34 -6.14 -9.93
C PRO A 142 8.10 -5.05 -10.67
N GLY A 143 7.89 -3.80 -10.30
CA GLY A 143 8.62 -2.68 -10.88
C GLY A 143 10.13 -2.78 -10.64
N ALA A 144 10.55 -3.20 -9.44
CA ALA A 144 11.94 -3.40 -9.10
C ALA A 144 12.58 -4.54 -9.92
N PHE A 145 11.94 -5.71 -9.99
CA PHE A 145 12.46 -6.84 -10.77
C PHE A 145 12.49 -6.54 -12.27
N THR A 146 11.46 -5.90 -12.80
CA THR A 146 11.45 -5.47 -14.21
C THR A 146 12.60 -4.52 -14.50
N ALA A 147 12.85 -3.52 -13.64
CA ALA A 147 13.95 -2.59 -13.80
C ALA A 147 15.32 -3.29 -13.70
N PHE A 148 15.49 -4.24 -12.78
CA PHE A 148 16.74 -5.01 -12.65
C PHE A 148 16.98 -5.90 -13.85
N ALA A 149 15.97 -6.60 -14.36
CA ALA A 149 16.09 -7.43 -15.54
C ALA A 149 16.45 -6.60 -16.78
N TRP A 150 15.76 -5.48 -16.99
CA TRP A 150 16.06 -4.55 -18.07
C TRP A 150 17.51 -4.01 -17.97
N TYR A 151 17.94 -3.57 -16.80
CA TYR A 151 19.29 -3.07 -16.58
C TYR A 151 20.35 -4.13 -16.82
N ALA A 152 20.11 -5.36 -16.37
CA ALA A 152 21.03 -6.48 -16.61
C ALA A 152 21.17 -6.80 -18.09
N ALA A 153 20.06 -6.83 -18.84
CA ALA A 153 20.07 -7.12 -20.27
C ALA A 153 20.64 -5.95 -21.11
N GLU A 154 20.09 -4.76 -20.96
CA GLU A 154 20.36 -3.65 -21.88
C GLU A 154 21.59 -2.83 -21.52
N VAL A 155 21.97 -2.77 -20.23
CA VAL A 155 23.11 -1.97 -19.77
C VAL A 155 24.34 -2.81 -19.46
N LEU A 156 24.16 -3.91 -18.73
CA LEU A 156 25.26 -4.80 -18.35
C LEU A 156 25.55 -5.87 -19.40
N HIS A 157 24.65 -6.13 -20.34
CA HIS A 157 24.72 -7.21 -21.33
C HIS A 157 25.03 -8.55 -20.66
N ALA A 158 24.36 -8.82 -19.52
CA ALA A 158 24.59 -10.01 -18.72
C ALA A 158 24.08 -11.27 -19.46
N GLU A 159 24.93 -12.27 -19.60
CA GLU A 159 24.56 -13.56 -20.18
C GLU A 159 23.93 -14.51 -19.18
N HIS A 160 24.13 -14.26 -17.88
CA HIS A 160 23.60 -15.07 -16.79
C HIS A 160 23.16 -14.18 -15.64
N ILE A 161 21.93 -14.41 -15.14
CA ILE A 161 21.35 -13.73 -14.00
C ILE A 161 20.97 -14.75 -12.95
N ALA A 162 21.30 -14.50 -11.68
CA ALA A 162 20.85 -15.31 -10.55
C ALA A 162 19.82 -14.53 -9.74
N VAL A 163 18.66 -15.14 -9.49
CA VAL A 163 17.61 -14.59 -8.62
C VAL A 163 17.67 -15.34 -7.29
N VAL A 164 17.92 -14.60 -6.19
CA VAL A 164 17.99 -15.16 -4.84
C VAL A 164 16.79 -14.66 -4.05
N TYR A 165 16.05 -15.56 -3.43
CA TYR A 165 14.86 -15.26 -2.65
C TYR A 165 14.74 -16.11 -1.40
N ALA A 166 13.98 -15.66 -0.42
CA ALA A 166 13.67 -16.43 0.77
C ALA A 166 12.68 -17.56 0.44
N GLU A 167 12.85 -18.72 1.06
CA GLU A 167 11.96 -19.88 0.89
C GLU A 167 10.64 -19.65 1.66
N TYR A 168 9.83 -18.72 1.13
CA TYR A 168 8.51 -18.38 1.61
C TYR A 168 7.57 -18.21 0.41
N PRO A 169 6.41 -18.91 0.36
CA PRO A 169 5.60 -19.01 -0.84
C PRO A 169 5.27 -17.69 -1.56
N PRO A 170 4.81 -16.62 -0.91
CA PRO A 170 4.56 -15.34 -1.57
C PRO A 170 5.81 -14.72 -2.21
N ILE A 171 6.96 -14.78 -1.51
CA ILE A 171 8.24 -14.26 -2.03
C ILE A 171 8.74 -15.12 -3.18
N GLN A 172 8.58 -16.44 -3.07
CA GLN A 172 8.95 -17.38 -4.13
C GLN A 172 8.13 -17.11 -5.40
N THR A 173 6.82 -16.93 -5.29
CA THR A 173 5.94 -16.60 -6.41
C THR A 173 6.35 -15.28 -7.05
N ALA A 174 6.57 -14.24 -6.26
CA ALA A 174 7.03 -12.95 -6.77
C ALA A 174 8.39 -13.05 -7.49
N ALA A 175 9.35 -13.79 -6.92
CA ALA A 175 10.66 -14.00 -7.53
C ALA A 175 10.58 -14.77 -8.86
N GLN A 176 9.71 -15.78 -8.95
CA GLN A 176 9.51 -16.57 -10.18
C GLN A 176 8.79 -15.77 -11.24
N ASP A 177 7.67 -15.11 -10.89
CA ASP A 177 6.83 -14.41 -11.84
C ASP A 177 7.48 -13.12 -12.37
N TYR A 178 8.25 -12.42 -11.54
CA TYR A 178 8.89 -11.15 -11.92
C TYR A 178 10.39 -11.26 -12.13
N GLY A 179 11.10 -12.02 -11.27
CA GLY A 179 12.54 -12.13 -11.35
C GLY A 179 13.01 -13.02 -12.49
N VAL A 180 12.42 -14.19 -12.66
CA VAL A 180 12.81 -15.17 -13.68
C VAL A 180 12.14 -14.88 -15.00
N THR A 181 10.82 -14.75 -15.03
CA THR A 181 10.05 -14.56 -16.28
C THR A 181 10.40 -13.27 -17.03
N VAL A 182 10.73 -12.20 -16.32
CA VAL A 182 11.13 -10.92 -16.95
C VAL A 182 12.59 -10.97 -17.43
N ALA A 183 13.42 -11.86 -16.86
CA ALA A 183 14.82 -12.03 -17.26
C ALA A 183 15.01 -12.99 -18.45
N GLU A 184 13.99 -13.80 -18.78
CA GLU A 184 13.96 -14.66 -19.98
C GLU A 184 13.51 -13.89 -21.22
#